data_1f18f6870c0a1e3740142efb53f93f5f
#
_entry.id   1f18f6870c0a1e3740142efb53f93f5f
#
_cell.length_a   1.000
_cell.length_b   1.000
_cell.length_c   1.000
_cell.angle_alpha   90.00
_cell.angle_beta   90.00
_cell.angle_gamma   90.00
#
_symmetry.space_group_name_H-M   'P 1'
#
loop_
_entity.id
_entity.type
_entity.pdbx_description
1 polymer ?
#
loop_
_entity_poly.entity_id
_entity_poly.type
_entity_poly.pdbx_seq_one_letter_code
_entity_poly.pdbx_strand_id
1 'polypeptide(L)'
;MKKTNSLYVSSPVNALVKGILREDKTLKEVLEHGDFGLGTFNDLDGEMVLWDGVFYDLHSDGKTNVADINLETPYACVTHFKPETSVIVDEELTFDTLKKKIDSLFLSKNLIYAIQVTGKFKSIKARSVPKQEAYRPLVDVAGDQKEFFFEEEEGTLVGFWTPDFMHSVTVPDYHLHFISDDKQRGGHLLEFLSSKVEIKIQPIEQLNLDLPHSIEYLTAGLDEDISDDLDKAEH
;
A
#
# COMPACT_ATOMS: atom_id res chain seq x y z
N MET A 1 -18.17 23.60 2.39
CA MET A 1 -18.24 22.27 3.00
C MET A 1 -16.82 21.88 3.42
N LYS A 2 -16.61 21.36 4.63
CA LYS A 2 -15.33 20.77 5.02
C LYS A 2 -15.12 19.59 4.06
N LYS A 3 -14.02 19.57 3.32
CA LYS A 3 -13.68 18.40 2.49
C LYS A 3 -13.42 17.26 3.47
N THR A 4 -14.24 16.24 3.45
CA THR A 4 -14.11 15.06 4.33
C THR A 4 -12.93 14.24 3.84
N ASN A 5 -12.08 13.78 4.74
CA ASN A 5 -10.97 12.89 4.42
C ASN A 5 -11.54 11.55 3.96
N SER A 6 -11.28 11.14 2.74
CA SER A 6 -11.81 9.90 2.16
C SER A 6 -10.70 9.02 1.62
N LEU A 7 -10.81 7.71 1.87
CA LEU A 7 -10.07 6.69 1.16
C LEU A 7 -10.86 6.29 -0.09
N TYR A 8 -10.20 6.24 -1.22
CA TYR A 8 -10.70 5.57 -2.41
C TYR A 8 -10.00 4.21 -2.57
N VAL A 9 -10.79 3.19 -2.88
CA VAL A 9 -10.33 1.83 -3.18
C VAL A 9 -10.87 1.42 -4.52
N SER A 10 -10.01 1.05 -5.47
CA SER A 10 -10.38 0.76 -6.85
C SER A 10 -11.08 -0.59 -7.03
N SER A 11 -10.86 -1.53 -6.10
CA SER A 11 -11.49 -2.85 -6.05
C SER A 11 -11.33 -3.42 -4.65
N PRO A 12 -12.25 -4.25 -4.14
CA PRO A 12 -12.05 -4.95 -2.87
C PRO A 12 -10.80 -5.85 -2.91
N VAL A 13 -9.99 -5.85 -1.84
CA VAL A 13 -8.76 -6.66 -1.78
C VAL A 13 -9.04 -8.17 -1.91
N ASN A 14 -10.22 -8.64 -1.50
CA ASN A 14 -10.58 -10.04 -1.66
C ASN A 14 -10.65 -10.49 -3.13
N ALA A 15 -10.93 -9.57 -4.07
CA ALA A 15 -10.83 -9.87 -5.50
C ALA A 15 -9.39 -10.19 -5.90
N LEU A 16 -8.42 -9.39 -5.44
CA LEU A 16 -7.00 -9.63 -5.69
C LEU A 16 -6.52 -10.96 -5.07
N VAL A 17 -6.92 -11.24 -3.82
CA VAL A 17 -6.60 -12.51 -3.12
C VAL A 17 -7.13 -13.71 -3.89
N LYS A 18 -8.32 -13.62 -4.49
CA LYS A 18 -8.91 -14.67 -5.36
C LYS A 18 -8.30 -14.74 -6.75
N GLY A 19 -7.26 -13.93 -7.03
CA GLY A 19 -6.49 -13.97 -8.27
C GLY A 19 -7.10 -13.16 -9.42
N ILE A 20 -8.00 -12.21 -9.15
CA ILE A 20 -8.44 -11.23 -10.15
C ILE A 20 -7.31 -10.19 -10.27
N LEU A 21 -6.37 -10.50 -11.17
CA LEU A 21 -5.12 -9.76 -11.31
C LEU A 21 -5.17 -8.69 -12.41
N ARG A 22 -6.31 -8.50 -13.04
CA ARG A 22 -6.52 -7.52 -14.11
C ARG A 22 -7.85 -6.83 -13.97
N GLU A 23 -7.82 -5.51 -14.07
CA GLU A 23 -8.97 -4.65 -14.19
C GLU A 23 -8.68 -3.54 -15.20
N ASP A 24 -9.70 -2.84 -15.67
CA ASP A 24 -9.60 -1.76 -16.66
C ASP A 24 -9.49 -0.37 -16.03
N LYS A 25 -9.24 -0.28 -14.72
CA LYS A 25 -9.05 0.97 -13.99
C LYS A 25 -7.66 1.54 -14.26
N THR A 26 -7.59 2.67 -14.98
CA THR A 26 -6.33 3.34 -15.28
C THR A 26 -5.80 4.14 -14.09
N LEU A 27 -4.46 4.31 -14.00
CA LEU A 27 -3.84 5.16 -12.99
C LEU A 27 -4.30 6.62 -13.10
N LYS A 28 -4.64 7.07 -14.32
CA LYS A 28 -5.22 8.39 -14.56
C LYS A 28 -6.55 8.58 -13.83
N GLU A 29 -7.42 7.58 -13.84
CA GLU A 29 -8.69 7.60 -13.10
C GLU A 29 -8.45 7.53 -11.60
N VAL A 30 -7.51 6.69 -11.14
CA VAL A 30 -7.13 6.60 -9.73
C VAL A 30 -6.62 7.96 -9.21
N LEU A 31 -5.83 8.70 -10.00
CA LEU A 31 -5.29 10.01 -9.64
C LEU A 31 -6.37 11.08 -9.35
N GLU A 32 -7.57 10.92 -9.92
CA GLU A 32 -8.68 11.84 -9.62
C GLU A 32 -9.16 11.75 -8.17
N HIS A 33 -8.84 10.64 -7.48
CA HIS A 33 -9.28 10.33 -6.12
C HIS A 33 -8.21 10.58 -5.05
N GLY A 34 -6.94 10.82 -5.43
CA GLY A 34 -5.88 11.03 -4.46
C GLY A 34 -4.53 11.40 -5.07
N ASP A 35 -3.63 11.87 -4.22
CA ASP A 35 -2.24 12.21 -4.52
C ASP A 35 -1.23 11.39 -3.70
N PHE A 36 -1.76 10.44 -2.88
CA PHE A 36 -1.01 9.62 -1.94
C PHE A 36 -1.67 8.25 -1.80
N GLY A 37 -0.88 7.18 -1.84
CA GLY A 37 -1.40 5.83 -1.65
C GLY A 37 -0.48 4.73 -2.15
N LEU A 38 -1.03 3.53 -2.27
CA LEU A 38 -0.34 2.32 -2.70
C LEU A 38 -1.26 1.38 -3.48
N GLY A 39 -0.70 0.33 -4.03
CA GLY A 39 -1.40 -0.70 -4.78
C GLY A 39 -0.44 -1.57 -5.57
N THR A 40 -0.93 -2.13 -6.67
CA THR A 40 -0.14 -2.91 -7.63
C THR A 40 -0.62 -2.64 -9.05
N PHE A 41 0.04 -3.20 -10.04
CA PHE A 41 -0.32 -3.10 -11.47
C PHE A 41 -0.97 -4.38 -11.95
N ASN A 42 -1.64 -4.33 -13.11
CA ASN A 42 -2.19 -5.53 -13.73
C ASN A 42 -1.12 -6.62 -13.85
N ASP A 43 -1.53 -7.87 -13.64
CA ASP A 43 -0.67 -9.04 -13.55
C ASP A 43 0.29 -9.05 -12.36
N LEU A 44 0.06 -8.24 -11.31
CA LEU A 44 0.96 -8.05 -10.18
C LEU A 44 2.39 -7.64 -10.62
N ASP A 45 2.51 -6.79 -11.65
CA ASP A 45 3.80 -6.38 -12.22
C ASP A 45 4.49 -5.33 -11.33
N GLY A 46 4.88 -5.73 -10.12
CA GLY A 46 5.51 -4.87 -9.13
C GLY A 46 4.53 -4.24 -8.11
N GLU A 47 5.11 -3.54 -7.15
CA GLU A 47 4.38 -2.78 -6.14
C GLU A 47 4.20 -1.33 -6.59
N MET A 48 3.13 -0.68 -6.18
CA MET A 48 2.81 0.70 -6.55
C MET A 48 2.93 1.63 -5.35
N VAL A 49 3.54 2.79 -5.56
CA VAL A 49 3.42 3.96 -4.65
C VAL A 49 2.88 5.14 -5.42
N LEU A 50 1.84 5.79 -4.88
CA LEU A 50 1.42 7.14 -5.29
C LEU A 50 1.91 8.13 -4.24
N TRP A 51 2.82 9.02 -4.62
CA TRP A 51 3.38 10.04 -3.73
C TRP A 51 3.48 11.39 -4.44
N ASP A 52 2.91 12.42 -3.83
CA ASP A 52 2.82 13.78 -4.38
C ASP A 52 2.24 13.80 -5.81
N GLY A 53 1.24 12.94 -6.08
CA GLY A 53 0.57 12.86 -7.37
C GLY A 53 1.36 12.16 -8.48
N VAL A 54 2.47 11.49 -8.14
CA VAL A 54 3.28 10.70 -9.08
C VAL A 54 3.21 9.24 -8.70
N PHE A 55 2.88 8.39 -9.68
CA PHE A 55 2.92 6.94 -9.52
C PHE A 55 4.33 6.42 -9.76
N TYR A 56 4.79 5.57 -8.85
CA TYR A 56 6.05 4.85 -8.94
C TYR A 56 5.77 3.35 -8.99
N ASP A 57 6.43 2.70 -9.92
CA ASP A 57 6.44 1.25 -10.09
C ASP A 57 7.72 0.69 -9.43
N LEU A 58 7.53 -0.15 -8.42
CA LEU A 58 8.57 -0.76 -7.62
C LEU A 58 8.74 -2.21 -8.08
N HIS A 59 9.62 -2.41 -9.06
CA HIS A 59 9.79 -3.68 -9.77
C HIS A 59 10.40 -4.79 -8.91
N SER A 60 10.16 -6.03 -9.34
CA SER A 60 10.73 -7.23 -8.71
C SER A 60 12.26 -7.38 -8.89
N ASP A 61 12.93 -6.48 -9.61
CA ASP A 61 14.40 -6.38 -9.66
C ASP A 61 14.97 -5.35 -8.65
N GLY A 62 14.10 -4.76 -7.81
CA GLY A 62 14.43 -3.76 -6.79
C GLY A 62 14.56 -2.35 -7.31
N LYS A 63 14.34 -2.11 -8.60
CA LYS A 63 14.37 -0.76 -9.20
C LYS A 63 13.02 -0.10 -9.16
N THR A 64 13.06 1.22 -9.19
CA THR A 64 11.86 2.06 -9.20
C THR A 64 11.84 2.90 -10.48
N ASN A 65 10.67 3.02 -11.10
CA ASN A 65 10.44 3.89 -12.25
C ASN A 65 9.18 4.72 -12.04
N VAL A 66 9.09 5.86 -12.74
CA VAL A 66 7.81 6.57 -12.85
C VAL A 66 6.90 5.77 -13.76
N ALA A 67 5.72 5.41 -13.26
CA ALA A 67 4.74 4.65 -14.01
C ALA A 67 4.01 5.51 -15.05
N ASP A 68 3.69 4.91 -16.21
CA ASP A 68 2.83 5.56 -17.20
C ASP A 68 1.39 5.65 -16.63
N ILE A 69 0.82 6.83 -16.66
CA ILE A 69 -0.54 7.13 -16.15
C ILE A 69 -1.66 6.35 -16.87
N ASN A 70 -1.36 5.78 -18.05
CA ASN A 70 -2.29 4.93 -18.78
C ASN A 70 -2.20 3.44 -18.42
N LEU A 71 -1.26 3.05 -17.55
CA LEU A 71 -1.26 1.70 -17.00
C LEU A 71 -2.53 1.45 -16.17
N GLU A 72 -2.92 0.21 -16.07
CA GLU A 72 -4.10 -0.26 -15.37
C GLU A 72 -3.73 -0.98 -14.07
N THR A 73 -4.64 -0.98 -13.11
CA THR A 73 -4.46 -1.57 -11.78
C THR A 73 -5.65 -2.43 -11.37
N PRO A 74 -5.42 -3.63 -10.81
CA PRO A 74 -6.47 -4.44 -10.22
C PRO A 74 -6.80 -3.99 -8.79
N TYR A 75 -5.88 -3.25 -8.13
CA TYR A 75 -6.06 -2.80 -6.75
C TYR A 75 -5.20 -1.58 -6.45
N ALA A 76 -5.86 -0.53 -5.99
CA ALA A 76 -5.21 0.67 -5.46
C ALA A 76 -6.02 1.29 -4.32
N CYS A 77 -5.33 1.73 -3.27
CA CYS A 77 -5.85 2.54 -2.17
C CYS A 77 -5.21 3.92 -2.22
N VAL A 78 -6.02 5.00 -2.36
CA VAL A 78 -5.49 6.36 -2.45
C VAL A 78 -6.34 7.37 -1.69
N THR A 79 -5.70 8.47 -1.29
CA THR A 79 -6.36 9.63 -0.65
C THR A 79 -5.68 10.92 -1.05
N HIS A 80 -6.38 12.06 -0.91
CA HIS A 80 -5.71 13.37 -0.91
C HIS A 80 -5.08 13.59 0.46
N PHE A 81 -3.75 13.45 0.55
CA PHE A 81 -3.03 13.44 1.82
C PHE A 81 -2.88 14.84 2.40
N LYS A 82 -3.52 15.05 3.56
CA LYS A 82 -3.45 16.28 4.37
C LYS A 82 -3.27 15.92 5.83
N PRO A 83 -2.03 15.68 6.28
CA PRO A 83 -1.78 15.21 7.63
C PRO A 83 -2.32 16.19 8.67
N GLU A 84 -3.00 15.65 9.69
CA GLU A 84 -3.52 16.41 10.83
C GLU A 84 -2.59 16.31 12.04
N THR A 85 -1.73 15.29 12.05
CA THR A 85 -0.73 15.07 13.10
C THR A 85 0.64 14.87 12.45
N SER A 86 1.66 15.55 13.02
CA SER A 86 3.07 15.36 12.65
C SER A 86 3.91 15.27 13.91
N VAL A 87 4.79 14.26 13.99
CA VAL A 87 5.71 14.03 15.11
C VAL A 87 7.08 13.65 14.58
N ILE A 88 8.12 14.35 15.07
CA ILE A 88 9.52 13.97 14.81
C ILE A 88 9.97 13.02 15.91
N VAL A 89 10.54 11.89 15.52
CA VAL A 89 11.15 10.91 16.42
C VAL A 89 12.64 10.85 16.10
N ASP A 90 13.45 11.21 17.10
CA ASP A 90 14.90 11.28 17.01
C ASP A 90 15.55 10.16 17.85
N GLU A 91 15.00 8.96 17.68
CA GLU A 91 15.46 7.71 18.30
C GLU A 91 15.30 6.56 17.32
N GLU A 92 16.04 5.47 17.59
CA GLU A 92 15.92 4.27 16.74
C GLU A 92 14.55 3.62 16.91
N LEU A 93 13.89 3.36 15.77
CA LEU A 93 12.64 2.62 15.73
C LEU A 93 12.79 1.39 14.84
N THR A 94 12.37 0.25 15.37
CA THR A 94 12.00 -0.93 14.58
C THR A 94 10.57 -0.82 14.10
N PHE A 95 10.12 -1.70 13.21
CA PHE A 95 8.73 -1.70 12.76
C PHE A 95 7.75 -1.83 13.93
N ASP A 96 8.00 -2.73 14.89
CA ASP A 96 7.14 -2.92 16.06
C ASP A 96 7.07 -1.69 16.97
N THR A 97 8.19 -0.99 17.15
CA THR A 97 8.21 0.24 17.97
C THR A 97 7.58 1.41 17.25
N LEU A 98 7.70 1.48 15.92
CA LEU A 98 6.97 2.45 15.09
C LEU A 98 5.45 2.22 15.20
N LYS A 99 4.97 0.98 15.02
CA LYS A 99 3.55 0.62 15.18
C LYS A 99 3.01 1.13 16.52
N LYS A 100 3.69 0.84 17.62
CA LYS A 100 3.30 1.33 18.97
C LYS A 100 3.28 2.86 19.07
N LYS A 101 4.24 3.53 18.43
CA LYS A 101 4.29 5.01 18.40
C LYS A 101 3.11 5.57 17.64
N ILE A 102 2.83 5.04 16.45
CA ILE A 102 1.69 5.47 15.60
C ILE A 102 0.36 5.18 16.30
N ASP A 103 0.19 3.98 16.90
CA ASP A 103 -1.00 3.61 17.67
C ASP A 103 -1.32 4.62 18.77
N SER A 104 -0.28 5.18 19.43
CA SER A 104 -0.45 6.20 20.46
C SER A 104 -0.96 7.56 19.95
N LEU A 105 -0.92 7.77 18.63
CA LEU A 105 -1.37 9.00 17.96
C LEU A 105 -2.79 8.85 17.38
N PHE A 106 -3.34 7.63 17.36
CA PHE A 106 -4.68 7.39 16.83
C PHE A 106 -5.76 7.98 17.74
N LEU A 107 -6.73 8.61 17.11
CA LEU A 107 -7.96 9.06 17.81
C LEU A 107 -8.81 7.84 18.21
N SER A 108 -8.88 6.83 17.36
CA SER A 108 -9.63 5.59 17.58
C SER A 108 -9.16 4.52 16.60
N LYS A 109 -9.09 3.27 17.05
CA LYS A 109 -8.88 2.10 16.19
C LYS A 109 -10.12 1.70 15.35
N ASN A 110 -11.16 2.52 15.35
CA ASN A 110 -12.33 2.37 14.49
C ASN A 110 -12.27 3.26 13.25
N LEU A 111 -11.18 4.01 13.05
CA LEU A 111 -10.92 4.84 11.86
C LEU A 111 -9.82 4.24 11.02
N ILE A 112 -9.79 4.55 9.74
CA ILE A 112 -8.66 4.29 8.85
C ILE A 112 -7.68 5.46 8.98
N TYR A 113 -6.38 5.21 8.78
CA TYR A 113 -5.35 6.26 8.79
C TYR A 113 -4.45 6.14 7.56
N ALA A 114 -4.26 7.27 6.85
CA ALA A 114 -3.14 7.41 5.93
C ALA A 114 -1.88 7.79 6.71
N ILE A 115 -0.77 7.13 6.42
CA ILE A 115 0.47 7.20 7.18
C ILE A 115 1.63 7.47 6.23
N GLN A 116 2.39 8.53 6.53
CA GLN A 116 3.65 8.84 5.89
C GLN A 116 4.74 8.86 6.94
N VAL A 117 5.85 8.15 6.70
CA VAL A 117 7.04 8.20 7.56
C VAL A 117 8.24 8.54 6.70
N THR A 118 8.81 9.72 6.89
CA THR A 118 9.95 10.20 6.08
C THR A 118 11.17 10.37 6.94
N GLY A 119 12.33 9.93 6.48
CA GLY A 119 13.59 10.13 7.19
C GLY A 119 14.70 9.17 6.81
N LYS A 120 15.56 8.87 7.81
CA LYS A 120 16.76 8.04 7.65
C LYS A 120 16.54 6.66 8.22
N PHE A 121 16.83 5.67 7.39
CA PHE A 121 16.71 4.25 7.72
C PHE A 121 18.09 3.60 7.66
N LYS A 122 18.54 3.00 8.78
CA LYS A 122 19.77 2.23 8.83
C LYS A 122 19.68 0.96 8.00
N SER A 123 18.49 0.35 8.02
CA SER A 123 18.18 -0.80 7.18
C SER A 123 16.71 -0.82 6.79
N ILE A 124 16.42 -1.31 5.60
CA ILE A 124 15.08 -1.61 5.08
C ILE A 124 15.12 -3.02 4.53
N LYS A 125 14.16 -3.84 4.92
CA LYS A 125 13.81 -5.08 4.25
C LYS A 125 12.48 -4.85 3.53
N ALA A 126 12.49 -4.98 2.22
CA ALA A 126 11.32 -4.81 1.37
C ALA A 126 11.19 -5.98 0.39
N ARG A 127 10.01 -6.12 -0.21
CA ARG A 127 9.76 -7.12 -1.23
C ARG A 127 9.03 -6.52 -2.43
N SER A 128 9.08 -7.21 -3.55
CA SER A 128 8.19 -7.02 -4.68
C SER A 128 7.91 -8.35 -5.37
N VAL A 129 6.78 -8.44 -6.05
CA VAL A 129 6.39 -9.65 -6.79
C VAL A 129 6.70 -9.48 -8.27
N PRO A 130 7.16 -10.56 -8.96
CA PRO A 130 7.34 -10.52 -10.40
C PRO A 130 5.98 -10.62 -11.10
N LYS A 131 5.92 -10.05 -12.31
CA LYS A 131 4.76 -10.15 -13.19
C LYS A 131 4.28 -11.60 -13.34
N GLN A 132 2.96 -11.79 -13.22
CA GLN A 132 2.32 -13.06 -13.40
C GLN A 132 1.85 -13.24 -14.86
N GLU A 133 2.20 -14.38 -15.47
CA GLU A 133 1.77 -14.70 -16.83
C GLU A 133 0.44 -15.47 -16.89
N ALA A 134 -0.03 -15.97 -15.76
CA ALA A 134 -1.24 -16.78 -15.66
C ALA A 134 -1.99 -16.47 -14.35
N TYR A 135 -3.30 -16.73 -14.36
CA TYR A 135 -4.13 -16.68 -13.17
C TYR A 135 -3.59 -17.58 -12.06
N ARG A 136 -3.37 -16.99 -10.87
CA ARG A 136 -2.95 -17.69 -9.66
C ARG A 136 -3.52 -16.96 -8.44
N PRO A 137 -3.97 -17.67 -7.38
CA PRO A 137 -4.29 -17.05 -6.10
C PRO A 137 -3.11 -16.24 -5.55
N LEU A 138 -3.38 -15.13 -4.87
CA LEU A 138 -2.32 -14.25 -4.35
C LEU A 138 -1.35 -14.98 -3.41
N VAL A 139 -1.85 -15.89 -2.58
CA VAL A 139 -1.03 -16.70 -1.67
C VAL A 139 0.04 -17.54 -2.38
N ASP A 140 -0.25 -18.03 -3.61
CA ASP A 140 0.71 -18.78 -4.41
C ASP A 140 1.75 -17.85 -5.05
N VAL A 141 1.36 -16.62 -5.39
CA VAL A 141 2.24 -15.59 -5.95
C VAL A 141 3.21 -15.05 -4.88
N ALA A 142 2.76 -14.90 -3.66
CA ALA A 142 3.59 -14.46 -2.54
C ALA A 142 4.83 -15.36 -2.33
N GLY A 143 4.75 -16.65 -2.69
CA GLY A 143 5.90 -17.56 -2.69
C GLY A 143 7.00 -17.23 -3.70
N ASP A 144 6.71 -16.45 -4.75
CA ASP A 144 7.65 -16.06 -5.79
C ASP A 144 8.28 -14.68 -5.55
N GLN A 145 7.93 -14.01 -4.45
CA GLN A 145 8.41 -12.68 -4.09
C GLN A 145 9.94 -12.56 -4.06
N LYS A 146 10.44 -11.38 -4.40
CA LYS A 146 11.86 -11.04 -4.29
C LYS A 146 12.06 -10.10 -3.12
N GLU A 147 12.91 -10.49 -2.18
CA GLU A 147 13.28 -9.66 -1.03
C GLU A 147 14.52 -8.82 -1.35
N PHE A 148 14.51 -7.59 -0.85
CA PHE A 148 15.60 -6.62 -0.98
C PHE A 148 16.02 -6.13 0.38
N PHE A 149 17.34 -5.90 0.54
CA PHE A 149 17.92 -5.28 1.72
C PHE A 149 18.62 -4.00 1.29
N PHE A 150 18.20 -2.88 1.87
CA PHE A 150 18.84 -1.59 1.66
C PHE A 150 19.42 -1.09 2.97
N GLU A 151 20.61 -0.50 2.93
CA GLU A 151 21.32 0.04 4.10
C GLU A 151 21.57 1.53 3.93
N GLU A 152 21.48 2.29 5.04
CA GLU A 152 21.73 3.73 5.11
C GLU A 152 20.91 4.54 4.07
N GLU A 153 19.62 4.27 3.99
CA GLU A 153 18.71 4.92 3.04
C GLU A 153 18.02 6.16 3.65
N GLU A 154 17.85 7.19 2.84
CA GLU A 154 16.86 8.23 3.07
C GLU A 154 15.64 7.95 2.19
N GLY A 155 14.43 8.10 2.77
CA GLY A 155 13.21 7.76 2.00
C GLY A 155 11.93 7.95 2.78
N THR A 156 10.86 7.46 2.17
CA THR A 156 9.50 7.62 2.69
C THR A 156 8.76 6.28 2.70
N LEU A 157 8.08 5.99 3.80
CA LEU A 157 7.03 4.96 3.86
C LEU A 157 5.70 5.62 3.54
N VAL A 158 4.94 5.02 2.64
CA VAL A 158 3.63 5.45 2.16
C VAL A 158 2.64 4.33 2.38
N GLY A 159 1.50 4.61 3.01
CA GLY A 159 0.44 3.61 3.11
C GLY A 159 -0.60 3.92 4.16
N PHE A 160 -1.21 2.85 4.67
CA PHE A 160 -2.39 2.94 5.51
C PHE A 160 -2.31 2.00 6.70
N TRP A 161 -3.06 2.36 7.75
CA TRP A 161 -3.52 1.45 8.77
C TRP A 161 -5.04 1.32 8.65
N THR A 162 -5.55 0.10 8.63
CA THR A 162 -6.99 -0.17 8.51
C THR A 162 -7.45 -1.13 9.60
N PRO A 163 -8.68 -0.92 10.16
CA PRO A 163 -9.23 -1.82 11.16
C PRO A 163 -9.49 -3.22 10.58
N ASP A 164 -9.42 -4.25 11.42
CA ASP A 164 -9.63 -5.64 11.05
C ASP A 164 -11.00 -5.90 10.37
N PHE A 165 -12.06 -5.19 10.77
CA PHE A 165 -13.36 -5.32 10.14
C PHE A 165 -13.40 -4.91 8.66
N MET A 166 -12.32 -4.33 8.13
CA MET A 166 -12.15 -3.94 6.72
C MET A 166 -11.47 -5.01 5.86
N HIS A 167 -11.13 -6.18 6.39
CA HIS A 167 -10.30 -7.22 5.76
C HIS A 167 -10.74 -7.70 4.37
N SER A 168 -12.01 -7.54 4.02
CA SER A 168 -12.48 -7.87 2.66
C SER A 168 -12.30 -6.74 1.65
N VAL A 169 -12.04 -5.52 2.12
CA VAL A 169 -11.97 -4.29 1.30
C VAL A 169 -10.53 -3.81 1.14
N THR A 170 -9.77 -3.83 2.24
CA THR A 170 -8.37 -3.37 2.30
C THR A 170 -7.56 -4.37 3.13
N VAL A 171 -6.23 -4.28 3.02
CA VAL A 171 -5.31 -5.02 3.90
C VAL A 171 -5.42 -4.44 5.32
N PRO A 172 -5.78 -5.25 6.34
CA PRO A 172 -5.86 -4.77 7.72
C PRO A 172 -4.48 -4.55 8.33
N ASP A 173 -4.44 -3.88 9.50
CA ASP A 173 -3.23 -3.44 10.19
C ASP A 173 -2.41 -2.47 9.33
N TYR A 174 -1.07 -2.54 9.37
CA TYR A 174 -0.15 -1.64 8.66
C TYR A 174 0.23 -2.20 7.29
N HIS A 175 -0.24 -1.56 6.23
CA HIS A 175 0.18 -1.82 4.87
C HIS A 175 0.99 -0.63 4.36
N LEU A 176 2.31 -0.79 4.25
CA LEU A 176 3.24 0.28 3.94
C LEU A 176 4.20 -0.13 2.81
N HIS A 177 4.42 0.77 1.87
CA HIS A 177 5.45 0.63 0.85
C HIS A 177 6.57 1.64 1.11
N PHE A 178 7.81 1.24 0.84
CA PHE A 178 8.99 2.11 0.92
C PHE A 178 9.35 2.64 -0.45
N ILE A 179 9.79 3.89 -0.52
CA ILE A 179 10.44 4.50 -1.68
C ILE A 179 11.61 5.38 -1.21
N SER A 180 12.80 5.17 -1.80
CA SER A 180 14.00 5.99 -1.50
C SER A 180 13.85 7.42 -2.02
N ASP A 181 14.56 8.38 -1.43
CA ASP A 181 14.49 9.79 -1.83
C ASP A 181 15.00 10.02 -3.26
N ASP A 182 15.97 9.24 -3.71
CA ASP A 182 16.48 9.26 -5.08
C ASP A 182 15.55 8.58 -6.10
N LYS A 183 14.44 7.96 -5.64
CA LYS A 183 13.45 7.23 -6.46
C LYS A 183 14.05 6.09 -7.28
N GLN A 184 15.09 5.44 -6.77
CA GLN A 184 15.74 4.32 -7.45
C GLN A 184 15.42 2.97 -6.83
N ARG A 185 14.94 2.95 -5.58
CA ARG A 185 14.68 1.75 -4.78
C ARG A 185 13.34 1.84 -4.07
N GLY A 186 12.69 0.69 -3.91
CA GLY A 186 11.42 0.61 -3.19
C GLY A 186 10.91 -0.82 -3.09
N GLY A 187 9.73 -0.97 -2.50
CA GLY A 187 9.02 -2.24 -2.35
C GLY A 187 8.02 -2.21 -1.20
N HIS A 188 7.23 -3.27 -1.10
CA HIS A 188 6.38 -3.54 0.05
C HIS A 188 7.26 -3.75 1.29
N LEU A 189 6.97 -3.01 2.36
CA LEU A 189 7.81 -3.00 3.56
C LEU A 189 7.60 -4.27 4.39
N LEU A 190 8.68 -4.96 4.74
CA LEU A 190 8.66 -6.08 5.68
C LEU A 190 9.23 -5.68 7.04
N GLU A 191 10.43 -5.08 7.04
CA GLU A 191 11.14 -4.69 8.27
C GLU A 191 11.97 -3.43 8.02
N PHE A 192 12.26 -2.69 9.08
CA PHE A 192 13.24 -1.61 9.04
C PHE A 192 13.85 -1.34 10.42
N LEU A 193 14.96 -0.61 10.39
CA LEU A 193 15.55 0.10 11.52
C LEU A 193 15.75 1.56 11.10
N SER A 194 15.05 2.50 11.74
CA SER A 194 15.27 3.92 11.49
C SER A 194 16.21 4.56 12.52
N SER A 195 16.76 5.73 12.18
CA SER A 195 17.53 6.55 13.12
C SER A 195 16.81 7.84 13.48
N LYS A 196 16.19 8.49 12.51
CA LYS A 196 15.43 9.72 12.69
C LYS A 196 14.35 9.81 11.62
N VAL A 197 13.09 9.96 12.05
CA VAL A 197 11.94 10.02 11.13
C VAL A 197 10.95 11.09 11.55
N GLU A 198 10.22 11.62 10.58
CA GLU A 198 8.99 12.38 10.76
C GLU A 198 7.80 11.47 10.41
N ILE A 199 6.87 11.32 11.35
CA ILE A 199 5.63 10.55 11.19
C ILE A 199 4.50 11.55 10.96
N LYS A 200 3.78 11.41 9.86
CA LYS A 200 2.60 12.20 9.51
C LYS A 200 1.39 11.28 9.37
N ILE A 201 0.27 11.67 9.97
CA ILE A 201 -0.95 10.86 10.03
C ILE A 201 -2.16 11.71 9.65
N GLN A 202 -3.04 11.12 8.85
CA GLN A 202 -4.34 11.66 8.49
C GLN A 202 -5.43 10.66 8.83
N PRO A 203 -6.39 10.98 9.73
CA PRO A 203 -7.57 10.14 9.92
C PRO A 203 -8.48 10.21 8.68
N ILE A 204 -9.05 9.07 8.32
CA ILE A 204 -9.97 8.89 7.20
C ILE A 204 -11.37 8.63 7.76
N GLU A 205 -12.34 9.42 7.31
CA GLU A 205 -13.72 9.41 7.81
C GLU A 205 -14.72 8.83 6.80
N GLN A 206 -14.31 8.66 5.55
CA GLN A 206 -15.15 8.16 4.46
C GLN A 206 -14.40 7.13 3.61
N LEU A 207 -15.15 6.17 3.08
CA LEU A 207 -14.66 5.17 2.13
C LEU A 207 -15.47 5.29 0.83
N ASN A 208 -14.76 5.41 -0.30
CA ASN A 208 -15.29 5.28 -1.64
C ASN A 208 -14.72 3.99 -2.24
N LEU A 209 -15.56 3.02 -2.50
CA LEU A 209 -15.17 1.73 -3.05
C LEU A 209 -15.81 1.56 -4.42
N ASP A 210 -14.99 1.34 -5.45
CA ASP A 210 -15.46 0.88 -6.74
C ASP A 210 -15.63 -0.64 -6.74
N LEU A 211 -16.67 -1.11 -7.42
CA LEU A 211 -16.91 -2.54 -7.65
C LEU A 211 -16.70 -2.80 -9.14
N PRO A 212 -15.67 -3.57 -9.53
CA PRO A 212 -15.37 -3.86 -10.93
C PRO A 212 -16.53 -4.51 -11.68
N HIS A 213 -16.49 -4.41 -12.99
CA HIS A 213 -17.51 -4.99 -13.89
C HIS A 213 -16.93 -6.03 -14.84
N SER A 214 -15.68 -6.46 -14.62
CA SER A 214 -15.09 -7.55 -15.39
C SER A 214 -15.86 -8.87 -15.17
N ILE A 215 -15.86 -9.75 -16.16
CA ILE A 215 -16.54 -11.05 -16.06
C ILE A 215 -15.94 -11.86 -14.91
N GLU A 216 -14.64 -11.79 -14.74
CA GLU A 216 -13.88 -12.44 -13.68
C GLU A 216 -14.41 -12.00 -12.31
N TYR A 217 -14.56 -10.68 -12.08
CA TYR A 217 -15.08 -10.14 -10.84
C TYR A 217 -16.55 -10.55 -10.61
N LEU A 218 -17.40 -10.41 -11.62
CA LEU A 218 -18.84 -10.69 -11.50
C LEU A 218 -19.17 -12.18 -11.28
N THR A 219 -18.24 -13.08 -11.60
CA THR A 219 -18.43 -14.53 -11.46
C THR A 219 -17.61 -15.16 -10.34
N ALA A 220 -16.73 -14.40 -9.69
CA ALA A 220 -15.90 -14.89 -8.58
C ALA A 220 -16.73 -15.13 -7.31
N GLY A 221 -16.34 -16.14 -6.51
CA GLY A 221 -16.88 -16.40 -5.18
C GLY A 221 -16.21 -15.51 -4.13
N LEU A 222 -16.65 -14.26 -4.00
CA LEU A 222 -16.04 -13.26 -3.09
C LEU A 222 -16.64 -13.29 -1.66
N ASP A 223 -17.55 -14.22 -1.37
CA ASP A 223 -18.22 -14.41 -0.09
C ASP A 223 -17.45 -15.36 0.85
N GLU A 224 -16.36 -15.95 0.39
CA GLU A 224 -15.50 -16.80 1.19
C GLU A 224 -14.60 -15.98 2.13
N ASP A 225 -14.33 -16.53 3.33
CA ASP A 225 -13.34 -15.95 4.24
C ASP A 225 -11.92 -16.09 3.65
N ILE A 226 -11.23 -14.96 3.50
CA ILE A 226 -9.88 -14.88 2.92
C ILE A 226 -8.83 -14.45 3.93
N SER A 227 -9.18 -14.32 5.21
CA SER A 227 -8.32 -13.73 6.24
C SER A 227 -6.96 -14.43 6.34
N ASP A 228 -6.95 -15.77 6.33
CA ASP A 228 -5.72 -16.56 6.39
C ASP A 228 -4.84 -16.40 5.13
N ASP A 229 -5.45 -16.26 3.94
CA ASP A 229 -4.73 -16.12 2.68
C ASP A 229 -4.17 -14.70 2.52
N LEU A 230 -4.94 -13.70 2.95
CA LEU A 230 -4.49 -12.31 2.98
C LEU A 230 -3.34 -12.11 3.96
N ASP A 231 -3.42 -12.66 5.17
CA ASP A 231 -2.37 -12.57 6.18
C ASP A 231 -1.05 -13.19 5.68
N LYS A 232 -1.11 -14.35 5.02
CA LYS A 232 0.08 -14.99 4.41
C LYS A 232 0.67 -14.23 3.23
N ALA A 233 -0.17 -13.48 2.50
CA ALA A 233 0.27 -12.72 1.33
C ALA A 233 0.89 -11.38 1.71
N GLU A 234 0.48 -10.77 2.84
CA GLU A 234 0.83 -9.40 3.21
C GLU A 234 1.80 -9.30 4.40
N HIS A 235 1.93 -10.36 5.19
CA HIS A 235 2.76 -10.46 6.41
C HIS A 235 3.65 -11.70 6.41
#